data_e84da65b89be51074941cc981999d75f
#
_entry.id   e84da65b89be51074941cc981999d75f
#
_cell.length_a   1.000
_cell.length_b   1.000
_cell.length_c   1.000
_cell.angle_alpha   90.00
_cell.angle_beta   90.00
_cell.angle_gamma   90.00
#
_symmetry.space_group_name_H-M   'P 1'
#
loop_
_entity.id
_entity.type
_entity.pdbx_description
1 polymer ?
#
loop_
_entity_poly.entity_id
_entity_poly.type
_entity_poly.pdbx_seq_one_letter_code
_entity_poly.pdbx_strand_id
1 'polypeptide(L)'
;MAYYFLTASKDATIYLQQPNQNTGLDEILEISKIYYGNIKDVSHTLIKFELGYLSQSLSNGSISMGDARLIMKETKSEEVPLKYSIYANPVSGSWEMGKGTRFDNISTQGVTWNYREGDSKLDWLENNFNSYTTASINNGIGGTWWVNYGAYQNFDYQTADINMDVKSVLKVWMSGSIPNDGFMLKFANSDNSNSVESDTMDYGIIKLFSKETNTIYQPKIRVGWDDQIFTTGSLSALESFDIKVGISNLKNEYKVGTSPKFRIFGRELYPLKTFANKFSYNTIKYLPKQTYYQIKDFASDDVIIPFSEYSKVSCDSEGNYIKPNFSNWEAGRVYKIEFKIDSNGEIQYFDNELTFKIVKD
;
A
#
# COMPACT_ATOMS: atom_id res chain seq x y z
N MET A 1 -2.08 9.71 14.22
CA MET A 1 -1.71 8.43 13.61
C MET A 1 -1.39 8.62 12.15
N ALA A 2 -0.14 8.27 11.76
CA ALA A 2 0.44 8.66 10.50
C ALA A 2 0.13 7.73 9.32
N TYR A 3 -0.40 6.51 9.54
CA TYR A 3 -0.69 5.54 8.49
C TYR A 3 -2.02 4.86 8.63
N TYR A 4 -2.70 4.71 7.49
CA TYR A 4 -3.93 3.92 7.33
C TYR A 4 -3.81 3.02 6.12
N PHE A 5 -4.34 1.80 6.23
CA PHE A 5 -4.33 0.82 5.16
C PHE A 5 -5.74 0.58 4.64
N LEU A 6 -5.88 0.61 3.32
CA LEU A 6 -7.07 0.18 2.60
C LEU A 6 -6.75 -1.16 1.95
N THR A 7 -7.56 -2.17 2.18
CA THR A 7 -7.48 -3.46 1.48
C THR A 7 -8.36 -3.46 0.25
N ALA A 8 -8.01 -4.24 -0.76
CA ALA A 8 -8.79 -4.36 -1.98
C ALA A 8 -10.20 -4.89 -1.68
N SER A 9 -11.22 -4.26 -2.24
CA SER A 9 -12.62 -4.69 -2.17
C SER A 9 -12.99 -5.63 -3.30
N LYS A 10 -12.44 -5.41 -4.49
CA LYS A 10 -12.61 -6.23 -5.69
C LYS A 10 -11.29 -6.33 -6.43
N ASP A 11 -11.00 -7.49 -6.99
CA ASP A 11 -9.94 -7.66 -7.98
C ASP A 11 -10.28 -8.78 -8.96
N ALA A 12 -9.66 -8.78 -10.12
CA ALA A 12 -9.74 -9.81 -11.13
C ALA A 12 -8.65 -9.59 -12.19
N THR A 13 -8.27 -10.63 -12.89
CA THR A 13 -7.49 -10.54 -14.12
C THR A 13 -8.38 -10.78 -15.33
N ILE A 14 -8.23 -9.98 -16.38
CA ILE A 14 -8.90 -10.20 -17.65
C ILE A 14 -7.88 -10.60 -18.72
N TYR A 15 -8.19 -11.63 -19.50
CA TYR A 15 -7.26 -12.29 -20.42
C TYR A 15 -7.74 -12.18 -21.87
N LEU A 16 -6.87 -11.70 -22.76
CA LEU A 16 -7.15 -11.63 -24.21
C LEU A 16 -7.42 -13.03 -24.79
N GLN A 17 -6.66 -14.03 -24.38
CA GLN A 17 -6.79 -15.41 -24.89
C GLN A 17 -7.97 -16.19 -24.30
N GLN A 18 -8.56 -15.69 -23.21
CA GLN A 18 -9.75 -16.25 -22.57
C GLN A 18 -10.80 -15.14 -22.38
N PRO A 19 -11.31 -14.54 -23.49
CA PRO A 19 -12.01 -13.26 -23.44
C PRO A 19 -13.37 -13.30 -22.74
N ASN A 20 -13.92 -14.48 -22.48
CA ASN A 20 -15.17 -14.65 -21.75
C ASN A 20 -14.97 -15.31 -20.36
N GLN A 21 -13.71 -15.55 -19.94
CA GLN A 21 -13.44 -16.13 -18.63
C GLN A 21 -13.39 -15.06 -17.57
N ASN A 22 -14.18 -15.25 -16.51
CA ASN A 22 -14.06 -14.49 -15.27
C ASN A 22 -13.05 -15.16 -14.32
N THR A 23 -12.30 -14.33 -13.57
CA THR A 23 -11.25 -14.80 -12.66
C THR A 23 -11.32 -14.09 -11.29
N GLY A 24 -12.51 -13.71 -10.87
CA GLY A 24 -12.69 -12.92 -9.64
C GLY A 24 -12.34 -13.65 -8.35
N LEU A 25 -12.23 -14.98 -8.35
CA LEU A 25 -11.81 -15.76 -7.17
C LEU A 25 -10.40 -16.35 -7.29
N ASP A 26 -9.62 -15.94 -8.28
CA ASP A 26 -8.23 -16.38 -8.36
C ASP A 26 -7.39 -15.79 -7.22
N GLU A 27 -6.54 -16.61 -6.62
CA GLU A 27 -5.60 -16.19 -5.58
C GLU A 27 -4.42 -15.39 -6.14
N ILE A 28 -4.25 -15.38 -7.47
CA ILE A 28 -3.16 -14.76 -8.20
C ILE A 28 -3.72 -13.82 -9.27
N LEU A 29 -3.23 -12.61 -9.25
CA LEU A 29 -3.45 -11.62 -10.31
C LEU A 29 -2.28 -11.67 -11.30
N GLU A 30 -2.55 -11.41 -12.56
CA GLU A 30 -1.54 -11.52 -13.63
C GLU A 30 -1.54 -10.28 -14.51
N ILE A 31 -0.34 -9.76 -14.75
CA ILE A 31 -0.06 -8.73 -15.75
C ILE A 31 0.87 -9.36 -16.76
N SER A 32 0.42 -9.53 -17.99
CA SER A 32 1.23 -10.15 -19.03
C SER A 32 1.17 -9.39 -20.35
N LYS A 33 2.23 -9.50 -21.10
CA LYS A 33 2.27 -9.16 -22.52
C LYS A 33 3.32 -10.04 -23.17
N ILE A 34 2.83 -11.10 -23.81
CA ILE A 34 3.65 -12.08 -24.51
C ILE A 34 3.42 -11.94 -26.03
N TYR A 35 4.50 -12.02 -26.78
CA TYR A 35 4.44 -12.08 -28.23
C TYR A 35 5.19 -13.30 -28.73
N TYR A 36 4.47 -14.27 -29.26
CA TYR A 36 5.06 -15.48 -29.81
C TYR A 36 4.35 -15.91 -31.09
N GLY A 37 5.12 -16.16 -32.17
CA GLY A 37 4.56 -16.69 -33.42
C GLY A 37 3.43 -15.86 -34.03
N ASN A 38 3.49 -14.54 -33.95
CA ASN A 38 2.44 -13.59 -34.34
C ASN A 38 1.19 -13.61 -33.46
N ILE A 39 1.21 -14.32 -32.34
CA ILE A 39 0.13 -14.30 -31.35
C ILE A 39 0.52 -13.31 -30.25
N LYS A 40 -0.39 -12.43 -29.89
CA LYS A 40 -0.29 -11.55 -28.73
C LYS A 40 -1.16 -12.12 -27.61
N ASP A 41 -0.56 -12.31 -26.44
CA ASP A 41 -1.27 -12.68 -25.22
C ASP A 41 -1.07 -11.57 -24.20
N VAL A 42 -2.18 -10.95 -23.81
CA VAL A 42 -2.19 -9.80 -22.90
C VAL A 42 -3.17 -10.07 -21.78
N SER A 43 -2.76 -9.75 -20.56
CA SER A 43 -3.66 -9.71 -19.43
C SER A 43 -3.56 -8.37 -18.69
N HIS A 44 -4.70 -7.92 -18.19
CA HIS A 44 -4.81 -6.75 -17.33
C HIS A 44 -5.32 -7.16 -15.95
N THR A 45 -4.73 -6.59 -14.92
CA THR A 45 -5.23 -6.72 -13.55
C THR A 45 -6.13 -5.54 -13.21
N LEU A 46 -7.34 -5.84 -12.77
CA LEU A 46 -8.29 -4.87 -12.22
C LEU A 46 -8.30 -4.95 -10.70
N ILE A 47 -8.29 -3.80 -10.02
CA ILE A 47 -8.31 -3.77 -8.56
C ILE A 47 -9.03 -2.51 -8.06
N LYS A 48 -9.92 -2.66 -7.07
CA LYS A 48 -10.69 -1.57 -6.49
C LYS A 48 -10.54 -1.50 -4.97
N PHE A 49 -10.52 -0.28 -4.45
CA PHE A 49 -10.46 0.04 -3.03
C PHE A 49 -11.61 0.96 -2.64
N GLU A 50 -12.25 0.69 -1.51
CA GLU A 50 -13.29 1.57 -1.00
C GLU A 50 -12.67 2.72 -0.18
N LEU A 51 -12.98 3.96 -0.57
CA LEU A 51 -12.35 5.17 -0.02
C LEU A 51 -13.20 5.87 1.06
N GLY A 52 -14.37 5.33 1.42
CA GLY A 52 -15.37 6.04 2.23
C GLY A 52 -14.84 6.65 3.52
N TYR A 53 -14.12 5.89 4.33
CA TYR A 53 -13.53 6.39 5.58
C TYR A 53 -12.45 7.45 5.32
N LEU A 54 -11.57 7.22 4.35
CA LEU A 54 -10.50 8.14 3.99
C LEU A 54 -11.07 9.46 3.45
N SER A 55 -12.05 9.37 2.56
CA SER A 55 -12.75 10.53 1.98
C SER A 55 -13.41 11.38 3.06
N GLN A 56 -14.09 10.76 4.01
CA GLN A 56 -14.71 11.47 5.13
C GLN A 56 -13.67 12.18 6.01
N SER A 57 -12.56 11.51 6.33
CA SER A 57 -11.51 12.06 7.18
C SER A 57 -10.75 13.22 6.53
N LEU A 58 -10.61 13.20 5.21
CA LEU A 58 -10.02 14.29 4.42
C LEU A 58 -10.99 15.46 4.27
N SER A 59 -12.28 15.20 4.01
CA SER A 59 -13.29 16.24 3.79
C SER A 59 -13.57 17.06 5.05
N ASN A 60 -13.53 16.43 6.23
CA ASN A 60 -13.69 17.12 7.52
C ASN A 60 -12.38 17.74 8.05
N GLY A 61 -11.29 17.66 7.29
CA GLY A 61 -10.01 18.23 7.66
C GLY A 61 -9.24 17.51 8.77
N SER A 62 -9.70 16.31 9.18
CA SER A 62 -9.05 15.54 10.25
C SER A 62 -7.66 15.03 9.83
N ILE A 63 -7.45 14.83 8.55
CA ILE A 63 -6.16 14.41 7.97
C ILE A 63 -5.85 15.20 6.69
N SER A 64 -4.58 15.28 6.37
CA SER A 64 -4.06 15.84 5.11
C SER A 64 -3.17 14.80 4.46
N MET A 65 -3.60 14.20 3.36
CA MET A 65 -2.88 13.11 2.70
C MET A 65 -1.49 13.55 2.23
N GLY A 66 -0.47 13.04 2.88
CA GLY A 66 0.94 13.31 2.57
C GLY A 66 1.51 12.33 1.54
N ASP A 67 1.26 11.03 1.72
CA ASP A 67 1.72 9.93 0.86
C ASP A 67 0.56 8.96 0.61
N ALA A 68 0.55 8.30 -0.54
CA ALA A 68 -0.37 7.22 -0.82
C ALA A 68 0.26 6.22 -1.80
N ARG A 69 0.43 4.98 -1.36
CA ARG A 69 1.13 3.94 -2.11
C ARG A 69 0.25 2.72 -2.34
N LEU A 70 0.10 2.32 -3.60
CA LEU A 70 -0.40 0.99 -3.97
C LEU A 70 0.72 -0.03 -3.73
N ILE A 71 0.45 -1.00 -2.88
CA ILE A 71 1.41 -2.05 -2.51
C ILE A 71 0.83 -3.40 -2.92
N MET A 72 1.55 -4.12 -3.79
CA MET A 72 1.23 -5.48 -4.20
C MET A 72 2.53 -6.29 -4.24
N LYS A 73 2.48 -7.52 -3.76
CA LYS A 73 3.64 -8.41 -3.68
C LYS A 73 3.63 -9.40 -4.84
N GLU A 74 4.81 -9.55 -5.44
CA GLU A 74 5.08 -10.54 -6.46
C GLU A 74 5.06 -11.95 -5.87
N THR A 75 4.47 -12.87 -6.61
CA THR A 75 4.58 -14.32 -6.36
C THR A 75 5.63 -14.94 -7.27
N LYS A 76 5.65 -14.51 -8.53
CA LYS A 76 6.56 -14.99 -9.55
C LYS A 76 6.54 -14.04 -10.75
N SER A 77 7.71 -13.85 -11.37
CA SER A 77 7.84 -13.21 -12.70
C SER A 77 8.55 -14.14 -13.67
N GLU A 78 8.13 -14.13 -14.93
CA GLU A 78 8.66 -14.96 -15.99
C GLU A 78 8.98 -14.09 -17.21
N GLU A 79 10.19 -14.19 -17.73
CA GLU A 79 10.63 -13.55 -18.98
C GLU A 79 10.48 -12.02 -19.02
N VAL A 80 10.47 -11.35 -17.87
CA VAL A 80 10.37 -9.89 -17.80
C VAL A 80 11.67 -9.21 -18.24
N PRO A 81 11.59 -8.11 -19.02
CA PRO A 81 12.75 -7.32 -19.37
C PRO A 81 13.46 -6.72 -18.14
N LEU A 82 14.75 -6.40 -18.27
CA LEU A 82 15.52 -5.74 -17.22
C LEU A 82 14.96 -4.36 -16.86
N LYS A 83 14.31 -3.70 -17.81
CA LYS A 83 13.66 -2.39 -17.65
C LYS A 83 12.27 -2.44 -18.24
N TYR A 84 11.29 -2.07 -17.46
CA TYR A 84 9.89 -1.99 -17.88
C TYR A 84 9.13 -1.03 -16.97
N SER A 85 7.91 -0.69 -17.37
CA SER A 85 7.00 0.13 -16.58
C SER A 85 5.65 -0.54 -16.45
N ILE A 86 5.07 -0.45 -15.26
CA ILE A 86 3.68 -0.83 -15.01
C ILE A 86 2.91 0.46 -14.74
N TYR A 87 1.76 0.60 -15.40
CA TYR A 87 0.81 1.67 -15.18
C TYR A 87 -0.42 1.18 -14.44
N ALA A 88 -0.92 2.02 -13.54
CA ALA A 88 -2.19 1.87 -12.86
C ALA A 88 -3.10 3.02 -13.33
N ASN A 89 -3.95 2.75 -14.30
CA ASN A 89 -4.89 3.71 -14.84
C ASN A 89 -6.24 3.58 -14.13
N PRO A 90 -6.93 4.69 -13.80
CA PRO A 90 -8.30 4.62 -13.29
C PRO A 90 -9.23 4.00 -14.32
N VAL A 91 -9.96 2.98 -13.93
CA VAL A 91 -10.96 2.32 -14.78
C VAL A 91 -12.10 3.29 -15.05
N SER A 92 -12.61 3.29 -16.27
CA SER A 92 -13.82 4.02 -16.66
C SER A 92 -14.97 3.06 -16.83
N GLY A 93 -15.91 3.11 -15.89
CA GLY A 93 -17.08 2.25 -15.82
C GLY A 93 -17.01 1.20 -14.72
N SER A 94 -18.08 1.12 -13.95
CA SER A 94 -18.22 0.13 -12.87
C SER A 94 -18.18 -1.29 -13.44
N TRP A 95 -17.57 -2.20 -12.70
CA TRP A 95 -17.44 -3.61 -13.07
C TRP A 95 -17.73 -4.53 -11.89
N GLU A 96 -18.11 -5.76 -12.17
CA GLU A 96 -18.36 -6.77 -11.15
C GLU A 96 -17.24 -7.80 -11.10
N MET A 97 -16.79 -8.12 -9.87
CA MET A 97 -15.68 -9.04 -9.65
C MET A 97 -15.98 -10.46 -10.18
N GLY A 98 -17.18 -10.95 -9.93
CA GLY A 98 -17.57 -12.30 -10.30
C GLY A 98 -17.07 -13.37 -9.32
N LYS A 99 -17.27 -14.65 -9.72
CA LYS A 99 -16.93 -15.83 -8.90
C LYS A 99 -16.21 -16.93 -9.71
N GLY A 100 -15.68 -16.58 -10.87
CA GLY A 100 -14.93 -17.51 -11.70
C GLY A 100 -13.48 -17.64 -11.27
N THR A 101 -12.83 -18.68 -11.76
CA THR A 101 -11.39 -18.91 -11.69
C THR A 101 -10.85 -19.25 -13.08
N ARG A 102 -9.57 -19.02 -13.33
CA ARG A 102 -8.95 -19.15 -14.65
C ARG A 102 -9.06 -20.56 -15.24
N PHE A 103 -8.87 -21.56 -14.40
CA PHE A 103 -8.68 -22.96 -14.85
C PHE A 103 -9.91 -23.83 -14.65
N ASP A 104 -10.99 -23.30 -14.13
CA ASP A 104 -12.27 -23.99 -14.02
C ASP A 104 -13.11 -23.86 -15.30
N ASN A 105 -14.33 -24.40 -15.27
CA ASN A 105 -15.29 -24.21 -16.33
C ASN A 105 -15.52 -22.72 -16.60
N ILE A 106 -15.72 -22.36 -17.87
CA ILE A 106 -15.93 -20.97 -18.27
C ILE A 106 -17.06 -20.36 -17.43
N SER A 107 -16.73 -19.34 -16.67
CA SER A 107 -17.67 -18.50 -15.92
C SER A 107 -17.70 -17.12 -16.54
N THR A 108 -18.86 -16.71 -17.03
CA THR A 108 -19.10 -15.36 -17.55
C THR A 108 -19.59 -14.41 -16.44
N GLN A 109 -19.81 -14.93 -15.23
CA GLN A 109 -20.30 -14.13 -14.11
C GLN A 109 -19.24 -13.17 -13.63
N GLY A 110 -19.45 -11.86 -13.87
CA GLY A 110 -18.51 -10.82 -13.51
C GLY A 110 -17.68 -10.31 -14.71
N VAL A 111 -16.61 -9.60 -14.40
CA VAL A 111 -15.75 -8.96 -15.40
C VAL A 111 -14.98 -9.98 -16.23
N THR A 112 -14.89 -9.71 -17.52
CA THR A 112 -14.13 -10.49 -18.51
C THR A 112 -13.39 -9.52 -19.46
N TRP A 113 -12.59 -10.04 -20.37
CA TRP A 113 -11.97 -9.21 -21.41
C TRP A 113 -13.00 -8.51 -22.27
N ASN A 114 -14.09 -9.20 -22.64
CA ASN A 114 -15.14 -8.67 -23.50
C ASN A 114 -16.11 -7.74 -22.75
N TYR A 115 -16.42 -8.04 -21.49
CA TYR A 115 -17.50 -7.37 -20.77
C TYR A 115 -17.04 -6.91 -19.37
N ARG A 116 -17.50 -5.75 -18.93
CA ARG A 116 -17.34 -5.29 -17.53
C ARG A 116 -18.29 -6.00 -16.56
N GLU A 117 -19.35 -6.60 -17.09
CA GLU A 117 -20.26 -7.52 -16.41
C GLU A 117 -20.75 -8.57 -17.43
N GLY A 118 -20.28 -9.78 -17.31
CA GLY A 118 -20.48 -10.80 -18.31
C GLY A 118 -21.89 -11.40 -18.36
N ASP A 119 -22.59 -11.49 -17.20
CA ASP A 119 -23.94 -12.06 -17.14
C ASP A 119 -24.95 -11.21 -17.93
N SER A 120 -24.89 -9.89 -17.75
CA SER A 120 -25.72 -8.94 -18.47
C SER A 120 -25.15 -8.56 -19.84
N LYS A 121 -23.96 -9.07 -20.19
CA LYS A 121 -23.18 -8.68 -21.37
C LYS A 121 -23.04 -7.17 -21.48
N LEU A 122 -22.69 -6.54 -20.35
CA LEU A 122 -22.50 -5.10 -20.31
C LEU A 122 -21.10 -4.77 -20.84
N ASP A 123 -21.09 -4.19 -22.02
CA ASP A 123 -19.86 -3.84 -22.73
C ASP A 123 -19.00 -2.84 -21.96
N TRP A 124 -17.69 -2.87 -22.20
CA TRP A 124 -16.78 -1.81 -21.84
C TRP A 124 -17.19 -0.52 -22.55
N LEU A 125 -16.93 0.63 -21.93
CA LEU A 125 -17.32 1.91 -22.51
C LEU A 125 -16.57 2.16 -23.83
N GLU A 126 -17.26 2.71 -24.80
CA GLU A 126 -16.66 3.09 -26.08
C GLU A 126 -15.57 4.15 -25.88
N ASN A 127 -14.59 4.15 -26.78
CA ASN A 127 -13.50 5.09 -26.76
C ASN A 127 -14.00 6.54 -26.94
N ASN A 128 -13.65 7.39 -25.99
CA ASN A 128 -13.86 8.84 -26.05
C ASN A 128 -12.50 9.53 -25.86
N PHE A 129 -11.85 9.89 -26.95
CA PHE A 129 -10.48 10.41 -26.99
C PHE A 129 -10.20 11.59 -26.05
N ASN A 130 -11.21 12.28 -25.57
CA ASN A 130 -11.06 13.41 -24.65
C ASN A 130 -11.09 13.02 -23.17
N SER A 131 -11.61 11.83 -22.84
CA SER A 131 -11.87 11.43 -21.44
C SER A 131 -11.33 10.05 -21.10
N TYR A 132 -11.62 9.05 -21.91
CA TYR A 132 -11.21 7.68 -21.66
C TYR A 132 -10.88 6.93 -22.96
N THR A 133 -10.11 5.86 -22.84
CA THR A 133 -9.69 5.02 -23.96
C THR A 133 -9.83 3.55 -23.61
N THR A 134 -9.84 2.71 -24.63
CA THR A 134 -9.88 1.25 -24.51
C THR A 134 -8.53 0.64 -24.86
N ALA A 135 -8.37 -0.66 -24.61
CA ALA A 135 -7.22 -1.39 -25.08
C ALA A 135 -7.08 -1.28 -26.61
N SER A 136 -5.88 -0.96 -27.06
CA SER A 136 -5.61 -0.71 -28.49
C SER A 136 -5.66 -1.96 -29.37
N ILE A 137 -5.61 -3.15 -28.77
CA ILE A 137 -5.44 -4.43 -29.47
C ILE A 137 -6.72 -4.89 -30.15
N ASN A 138 -7.90 -4.64 -29.59
CA ASN A 138 -9.16 -5.25 -30.01
C ASN A 138 -10.34 -4.27 -30.07
N ASN A 139 -10.18 -3.11 -30.70
CA ASN A 139 -11.27 -2.19 -31.04
C ASN A 139 -12.27 -1.91 -29.90
N GLY A 140 -11.79 -1.78 -28.66
CA GLY A 140 -12.61 -1.36 -27.53
C GLY A 140 -12.96 -2.43 -26.53
N ILE A 141 -12.36 -3.61 -26.60
CA ILE A 141 -12.44 -4.67 -25.57
C ILE A 141 -11.13 -4.76 -24.81
N GLY A 142 -11.16 -5.36 -23.59
CA GLY A 142 -9.99 -5.45 -22.72
C GLY A 142 -9.91 -4.35 -21.67
N GLY A 143 -11.03 -3.70 -21.40
CA GLY A 143 -11.16 -2.64 -20.42
C GLY A 143 -11.14 -1.23 -21.00
N THR A 144 -11.63 -0.29 -20.22
CA THR A 144 -11.64 1.15 -20.54
C THR A 144 -11.08 1.93 -19.37
N TRP A 145 -10.25 2.93 -19.61
CA TRP A 145 -9.63 3.75 -18.58
C TRP A 145 -9.54 5.22 -18.94
N TRP A 146 -9.42 6.07 -17.92
CA TRP A 146 -9.28 7.51 -18.09
C TRP A 146 -7.87 7.86 -18.59
N VAL A 147 -7.75 8.57 -19.71
CA VAL A 147 -6.46 8.87 -20.37
C VAL A 147 -5.61 9.91 -19.63
N ASN A 148 -6.25 10.88 -18.96
CA ASN A 148 -5.56 12.01 -18.34
C ASN A 148 -5.12 11.74 -16.90
N TYR A 149 -5.40 10.56 -16.39
CA TYR A 149 -5.10 10.18 -15.02
C TYR A 149 -4.40 8.83 -14.99
N GLY A 150 -3.48 8.68 -14.08
CA GLY A 150 -2.79 7.41 -13.90
C GLY A 150 -1.59 7.57 -12.96
N ALA A 151 -1.12 6.44 -12.50
CA ALA A 151 0.13 6.32 -11.77
C ALA A 151 1.00 5.29 -12.47
N TYR A 152 2.30 5.33 -12.23
CA TYR A 152 3.21 4.36 -12.81
C TYR A 152 4.39 4.08 -11.89
N GLN A 153 5.01 2.93 -12.10
CA GLN A 153 6.28 2.57 -11.49
C GLN A 153 7.21 2.03 -12.57
N ASN A 154 8.42 2.58 -12.59
CA ASN A 154 9.51 2.07 -13.43
C ASN A 154 10.28 1.02 -12.66
N PHE A 155 10.62 -0.07 -13.33
CA PHE A 155 11.42 -1.16 -12.79
C PHE A 155 12.77 -1.19 -13.53
N ASP A 156 13.84 -1.27 -12.75
CA ASP A 156 15.20 -1.31 -13.27
C ASP A 156 16.05 -2.24 -12.39
N TYR A 157 16.25 -3.48 -12.84
CA TYR A 157 17.03 -4.52 -12.15
C TYR A 157 16.53 -4.83 -10.71
N GLN A 158 15.24 -4.77 -10.46
CA GLN A 158 14.65 -5.01 -9.16
C GLN A 158 13.50 -6.03 -9.23
N THR A 159 13.02 -6.46 -8.05
CA THR A 159 11.84 -7.33 -7.93
C THR A 159 10.60 -6.65 -8.51
N ALA A 160 9.64 -7.45 -8.99
CA ALA A 160 8.39 -6.94 -9.54
C ALA A 160 7.36 -6.50 -8.49
N ASP A 161 7.76 -6.34 -7.22
CA ASP A 161 6.91 -5.78 -6.17
C ASP A 161 6.44 -4.37 -6.54
N ILE A 162 5.14 -4.17 -6.49
CA ILE A 162 4.55 -2.85 -6.75
C ILE A 162 4.56 -2.04 -5.46
N ASN A 163 5.12 -0.83 -5.53
CA ASN A 163 5.08 0.20 -4.48
C ASN A 163 4.92 1.56 -5.15
N MET A 164 3.77 1.75 -5.79
CA MET A 164 3.48 2.83 -6.72
C MET A 164 2.84 4.02 -6.01
N ASP A 165 3.30 5.24 -6.30
CA ASP A 165 2.64 6.46 -5.82
C ASP A 165 1.32 6.68 -6.57
N VAL A 166 0.20 6.55 -5.85
CA VAL A 166 -1.16 6.72 -6.39
C VAL A 166 -1.88 7.95 -5.82
N LYS A 167 -1.16 8.82 -5.12
CA LYS A 167 -1.72 9.99 -4.43
C LYS A 167 -2.52 10.90 -5.36
N SER A 168 -2.03 11.14 -6.57
CA SER A 168 -2.72 11.97 -7.57
C SER A 168 -4.07 11.40 -7.96
N VAL A 169 -4.14 10.09 -8.19
CA VAL A 169 -5.36 9.39 -8.58
C VAL A 169 -6.37 9.38 -7.43
N LEU A 170 -5.93 9.10 -6.20
CA LEU A 170 -6.82 9.15 -5.04
C LEU A 170 -7.43 10.54 -4.85
N LYS A 171 -6.66 11.62 -5.05
CA LYS A 171 -7.19 12.99 -4.97
C LYS A 171 -8.28 13.26 -6.00
N VAL A 172 -8.13 12.77 -7.23
CA VAL A 172 -9.10 12.94 -8.31
C VAL A 172 -10.40 12.19 -8.00
N TRP A 173 -10.31 10.97 -7.47
CA TRP A 173 -11.49 10.21 -7.02
C TRP A 173 -12.21 10.89 -5.85
N MET A 174 -11.46 11.36 -4.86
CA MET A 174 -12.04 12.02 -3.67
C MET A 174 -12.64 13.38 -3.99
N SER A 175 -12.13 14.10 -4.99
CA SER A 175 -12.73 15.35 -5.46
C SER A 175 -14.02 15.12 -6.25
N GLY A 176 -14.33 13.87 -6.63
CA GLY A 176 -15.46 13.54 -7.48
C GLY A 176 -15.29 13.92 -8.96
N SER A 177 -14.07 14.29 -9.38
CA SER A 177 -13.79 14.63 -10.79
C SER A 177 -13.98 13.44 -11.72
N ILE A 178 -13.69 12.24 -11.26
CA ILE A 178 -14.01 10.97 -11.90
C ILE A 178 -14.51 9.98 -10.85
N PRO A 179 -15.35 9.00 -11.23
CA PRO A 179 -15.79 7.95 -10.31
C PRO A 179 -14.62 7.04 -9.91
N ASN A 180 -14.69 6.46 -8.71
CA ASN A 180 -13.76 5.41 -8.27
C ASN A 180 -14.27 4.04 -8.76
N ASP A 181 -13.86 3.63 -9.92
CA ASP A 181 -14.08 2.28 -10.45
C ASP A 181 -12.84 1.38 -10.31
N GLY A 182 -11.83 1.84 -9.59
CA GLY A 182 -10.59 1.11 -9.32
C GLY A 182 -9.50 1.39 -10.34
N PHE A 183 -8.41 0.62 -10.24
CA PHE A 183 -7.27 0.67 -11.14
C PHE A 183 -7.29 -0.49 -12.14
N MET A 184 -6.78 -0.23 -13.32
CA MET A 184 -6.32 -1.24 -14.27
C MET A 184 -4.79 -1.18 -14.33
N LEU A 185 -4.12 -2.27 -13.98
CA LEU A 185 -2.68 -2.41 -14.06
C LEU A 185 -2.32 -3.15 -15.34
N LYS A 186 -1.34 -2.60 -16.06
CA LYS A 186 -0.85 -3.14 -17.32
C LYS A 186 0.58 -2.70 -17.62
N PHE A 187 1.27 -3.42 -18.51
CA PHE A 187 2.50 -2.92 -19.10
C PHE A 187 2.22 -1.70 -19.98
N ALA A 188 3.08 -0.70 -19.92
CA ALA A 188 3.05 0.45 -20.80
C ALA A 188 4.45 1.04 -20.97
N ASN A 189 4.64 1.87 -22.00
CA ASN A 189 5.84 2.66 -22.15
C ASN A 189 5.88 3.81 -21.13
N SER A 190 7.07 4.37 -20.94
CA SER A 190 7.29 5.50 -20.05
C SER A 190 6.47 6.76 -20.38
N ASP A 191 5.96 6.85 -21.60
CA ASP A 191 5.08 7.93 -22.07
C ASP A 191 3.59 7.63 -21.89
N ASN A 192 3.24 6.55 -21.18
CA ASN A 192 1.87 6.06 -21.00
C ASN A 192 1.13 5.76 -22.31
N SER A 193 1.86 5.52 -23.39
CA SER A 193 1.25 5.11 -24.64
C SER A 193 0.78 3.65 -24.57
N ASN A 194 -0.33 3.35 -25.27
CA ASN A 194 -0.82 1.99 -25.43
C ASN A 194 0.01 1.17 -26.44
N SER A 195 1.08 1.74 -26.96
CA SER A 195 1.91 1.14 -28.01
C SER A 195 2.55 -0.18 -27.60
N VAL A 196 2.84 -0.37 -26.31
CA VAL A 196 3.39 -1.63 -25.77
C VAL A 196 2.51 -2.83 -26.11
N GLU A 197 1.20 -2.70 -26.00
CA GLU A 197 0.29 -3.81 -26.29
C GLU A 197 0.22 -4.15 -27.77
N SER A 198 0.45 -3.19 -28.64
CA SER A 198 0.38 -3.35 -30.10
C SER A 198 1.71 -3.76 -30.72
N ASP A 199 2.83 -3.55 -30.03
CA ASP A 199 4.16 -3.89 -30.56
C ASP A 199 4.46 -5.40 -30.53
N THR A 200 5.62 -5.79 -31.07
CA THR A 200 6.07 -7.18 -31.14
C THR A 200 7.09 -7.55 -30.06
N MET A 201 7.30 -6.67 -29.08
CA MET A 201 8.19 -6.96 -27.96
C MET A 201 7.48 -7.84 -26.93
N ASP A 202 8.26 -8.72 -26.32
CA ASP A 202 7.83 -9.54 -25.19
C ASP A 202 8.17 -8.83 -23.87
N TYR A 203 7.19 -8.76 -22.97
CA TYR A 203 7.34 -8.19 -21.62
C TYR A 203 7.18 -9.25 -20.53
N GLY A 204 6.89 -10.50 -20.93
CA GLY A 204 6.73 -11.59 -20.00
C GLY A 204 5.46 -11.51 -19.14
N ILE A 205 5.53 -12.16 -17.99
CA ILE A 205 4.42 -12.31 -17.05
C ILE A 205 4.85 -11.90 -15.66
N ILE A 206 4.03 -11.09 -14.98
CA ILE A 206 4.16 -10.78 -13.56
C ILE A 206 2.93 -11.32 -12.84
N LYS A 207 3.14 -12.16 -11.84
CA LYS A 207 2.11 -12.73 -10.99
C LYS A 207 2.17 -12.09 -9.60
N LEU A 208 1.04 -11.58 -9.14
CA LEU A 208 0.88 -10.87 -7.89
C LEU A 208 -0.16 -11.58 -7.01
N PHE A 209 -0.06 -11.45 -5.70
CA PHE A 209 -1.11 -11.94 -4.82
C PHE A 209 -2.40 -11.13 -5.00
N SER A 210 -3.56 -11.82 -5.00
CA SER A 210 -4.89 -11.20 -5.03
C SER A 210 -5.44 -10.96 -3.62
N LYS A 211 -6.62 -10.35 -3.52
CA LYS A 211 -7.33 -10.24 -2.23
C LYS A 211 -7.83 -11.59 -1.70
N GLU A 212 -8.00 -12.59 -2.55
CA GLU A 212 -8.42 -13.95 -2.18
C GLU A 212 -7.25 -14.80 -1.67
N THR A 213 -6.03 -14.28 -1.66
CA THR A 213 -4.86 -14.99 -1.15
C THR A 213 -5.01 -15.36 0.32
N ASN A 214 -4.58 -16.58 0.67
CA ASN A 214 -4.47 -17.02 2.07
C ASN A 214 -3.19 -16.52 2.77
N THR A 215 -2.50 -15.54 2.19
CA THR A 215 -1.27 -14.96 2.72
C THR A 215 -1.51 -13.55 3.27
N ILE A 216 -0.49 -12.98 3.91
CA ILE A 216 -0.49 -11.59 4.40
C ILE A 216 -0.33 -10.54 3.28
N TYR A 217 -0.13 -11.00 2.05
CA TYR A 217 0.27 -10.14 0.92
C TYR A 217 -0.91 -9.64 0.08
N GLN A 218 -2.10 -9.59 0.67
CA GLN A 218 -3.24 -8.97 0.00
C GLN A 218 -2.89 -7.56 -0.48
N PRO A 219 -3.34 -7.17 -1.70
CA PRO A 219 -3.16 -5.82 -2.22
C PRO A 219 -3.72 -4.76 -1.29
N LYS A 220 -2.96 -3.69 -1.08
CA LYS A 220 -3.38 -2.61 -0.18
C LYS A 220 -2.90 -1.24 -0.66
N ILE A 221 -3.64 -0.21 -0.30
CA ILE A 221 -3.17 1.17 -0.39
C ILE A 221 -2.76 1.61 1.01
N ARG A 222 -1.51 2.04 1.16
CA ARG A 222 -0.99 2.68 2.37
C ARG A 222 -1.10 4.19 2.20
N VAL A 223 -1.84 4.83 3.07
CA VAL A 223 -1.97 6.30 3.12
C VAL A 223 -1.26 6.83 4.34
N GLY A 224 -0.39 7.81 4.15
CA GLY A 224 0.38 8.47 5.21
C GLY A 224 0.07 9.97 5.30
N TRP A 225 0.08 10.50 6.52
CA TRP A 225 -0.02 11.94 6.78
C TRP A 225 0.78 12.35 8.00
N ASP A 226 1.17 13.62 8.05
CA ASP A 226 1.84 14.16 9.22
C ASP A 226 0.81 14.44 10.32
N ASP A 227 0.98 13.78 11.46
CA ASP A 227 0.20 13.99 12.67
C ASP A 227 1.09 14.22 13.90
N GLN A 228 2.37 14.55 13.66
CA GLN A 228 3.29 14.78 14.76
C GLN A 228 2.84 15.97 15.61
N ILE A 229 2.59 15.71 16.88
CA ILE A 229 2.42 16.73 17.92
C ILE A 229 3.70 16.74 18.73
N PHE A 230 4.34 17.90 18.84
CA PHE A 230 5.58 18.01 19.61
C PHE A 230 5.48 19.17 20.58
N THR A 231 4.90 18.88 21.76
CA THR A 231 4.71 19.84 22.86
C THR A 231 5.37 19.28 24.11
N THR A 232 6.56 19.75 24.44
CA THR A 232 7.38 19.18 25.51
C THR A 232 6.99 19.64 26.92
N GLY A 233 6.21 20.71 27.03
CA GLY A 233 5.83 21.29 28.33
C GLY A 233 7.05 21.64 29.20
N SER A 234 7.12 21.10 30.40
CA SER A 234 8.23 21.27 31.34
C SER A 234 9.28 20.15 31.27
N LEU A 235 9.17 19.24 30.32
CA LEU A 235 10.11 18.12 30.17
C LEU A 235 11.48 18.63 29.71
N SER A 236 12.56 18.05 30.23
CA SER A 236 13.92 18.30 29.77
C SER A 236 14.25 17.46 28.54
N ALA A 237 15.16 17.95 27.69
CA ALA A 237 15.68 17.19 26.56
C ALA A 237 16.54 16.01 27.02
N LEU A 238 16.57 14.98 26.16
CA LEU A 238 17.59 13.94 26.26
C LEU A 238 18.78 14.40 25.40
N GLU A 239 19.89 14.78 26.07
CA GLU A 239 21.04 15.40 25.41
C GLU A 239 22.18 14.41 25.13
N SER A 240 22.14 13.23 25.73
CA SER A 240 23.17 12.19 25.56
C SER A 240 22.96 11.40 24.26
N PHE A 241 24.06 10.98 23.65
CA PHE A 241 24.05 10.01 22.52
C PHE A 241 23.99 8.55 23.03
N ASP A 242 24.52 8.28 24.22
CA ASP A 242 24.41 6.97 24.85
C ASP A 242 23.06 6.84 25.54
N ILE A 243 22.06 6.42 24.76
CA ILE A 243 20.67 6.37 25.21
C ILE A 243 20.10 4.94 25.14
N LYS A 244 19.10 4.71 25.96
CA LYS A 244 18.21 3.54 25.85
C LYS A 244 16.79 4.02 25.55
N VAL A 245 16.20 3.48 24.49
CA VAL A 245 14.82 3.76 24.08
C VAL A 245 13.97 2.51 24.32
N GLY A 246 12.72 2.68 24.71
CA GLY A 246 11.80 1.56 24.88
C GLY A 246 10.35 2.01 25.00
N ILE A 247 9.44 1.07 25.14
CA ILE A 247 8.00 1.33 25.32
C ILE A 247 7.59 0.85 26.71
N SER A 248 7.00 1.73 27.51
CA SER A 248 6.66 1.43 28.89
C SER A 248 5.33 0.68 29.08
N ASN A 249 4.39 0.80 28.14
CA ASN A 249 3.05 0.25 28.22
C ASN A 249 2.72 -0.73 27.07
N LEU A 250 3.72 -1.35 26.48
CA LEU A 250 3.53 -2.36 25.45
C LEU A 250 2.89 -3.61 26.06
N LYS A 251 1.77 -4.06 25.45
CA LYS A 251 1.11 -5.32 25.76
C LYS A 251 1.48 -6.37 24.74
N ASN A 252 1.36 -7.64 25.10
CA ASN A 252 1.65 -8.74 24.21
C ASN A 252 0.62 -8.85 23.05
N GLU A 253 -0.63 -8.41 23.27
CA GLU A 253 -1.70 -8.56 22.31
C GLU A 253 -2.56 -7.28 22.19
N TYR A 254 -3.00 -6.98 20.96
CA TYR A 254 -3.93 -5.92 20.62
C TYR A 254 -4.96 -6.44 19.63
N LYS A 255 -6.20 -5.94 19.71
CA LYS A 255 -7.27 -6.29 18.79
C LYS A 255 -7.19 -5.50 17.49
N VAL A 256 -7.56 -6.15 16.38
CA VAL A 256 -7.79 -5.46 15.10
C VAL A 256 -8.73 -4.27 15.31
N GLY A 257 -8.53 -3.19 14.57
CA GLY A 257 -9.38 -1.98 14.66
C GLY A 257 -9.09 -1.06 15.84
N THR A 258 -8.18 -1.44 16.76
CA THR A 258 -7.81 -0.57 17.87
C THR A 258 -6.71 0.41 17.50
N SER A 259 -6.59 1.49 18.25
CA SER A 259 -5.53 2.50 18.10
C SER A 259 -4.91 2.84 19.46
N PRO A 260 -4.01 1.97 19.97
CA PRO A 260 -3.39 2.18 21.26
C PRO A 260 -2.39 3.34 21.23
N LYS A 261 -2.22 4.00 22.38
CA LYS A 261 -1.17 5.00 22.58
C LYS A 261 0.00 4.32 23.29
N PHE A 262 1.11 4.17 22.57
CA PHE A 262 2.35 3.62 23.12
C PHE A 262 3.19 4.75 23.72
N ARG A 263 3.51 4.66 24.98
CA ARG A 263 4.39 5.58 25.69
C ARG A 263 5.84 5.15 25.54
N ILE A 264 6.64 6.02 24.92
CA ILE A 264 8.04 5.79 24.62
C ILE A 264 8.87 6.52 25.67
N PHE A 265 9.78 5.80 26.28
CA PHE A 265 10.78 6.40 27.15
C PHE A 265 12.15 6.43 26.49
N GLY A 266 12.86 7.53 26.69
CA GLY A 266 14.28 7.65 26.42
C GLY A 266 14.99 8.01 27.72
N ARG A 267 16.11 7.37 27.98
CA ARG A 267 16.98 7.69 29.10
C ARG A 267 18.45 7.52 28.72
N GLU A 268 19.30 8.18 29.46
CA GLU A 268 20.74 7.95 29.36
C GLU A 268 21.07 6.48 29.68
N LEU A 269 21.99 5.89 28.94
CA LEU A 269 22.46 4.53 29.18
C LEU A 269 23.21 4.46 30.51
N TYR A 270 24.00 5.51 30.81
CA TYR A 270 24.81 5.65 32.02
C TYR A 270 24.41 6.93 32.78
N PRO A 271 23.24 6.96 33.46
CA PRO A 271 22.79 8.15 34.17
C PRO A 271 23.75 8.48 35.33
N LEU A 272 24.03 9.76 35.49
CA LEU A 272 24.84 10.25 36.61
C LEU A 272 24.19 9.86 37.96
N LYS A 273 24.92 9.16 38.79
CA LYS A 273 24.49 8.87 40.15
C LYS A 273 24.62 10.13 41.01
N THR A 274 23.53 10.57 41.59
CA THR A 274 23.51 11.68 42.56
C THR A 274 23.14 11.16 43.92
N PHE A 275 23.56 11.84 44.97
CA PHE A 275 23.14 11.53 46.35
C PHE A 275 21.75 12.05 46.68
N ALA A 276 20.99 12.54 45.67
CA ALA A 276 19.62 12.99 45.84
C ALA A 276 18.65 11.78 46.00
N ASN A 277 17.57 12.00 46.74
CA ASN A 277 16.56 10.97 47.00
C ASN A 277 15.74 10.57 45.76
N LYS A 278 15.95 11.23 44.61
CA LYS A 278 15.35 10.88 43.32
C LYS A 278 16.42 10.39 42.35
N PHE A 279 16.16 9.24 41.77
CA PHE A 279 17.04 8.70 40.73
C PHE A 279 16.79 9.47 39.43
N SER A 280 17.84 10.05 38.85
CA SER A 280 17.78 10.84 37.61
C SER A 280 17.23 10.05 36.39
N TYR A 281 17.40 8.73 36.39
CA TYR A 281 16.90 7.87 35.32
C TYR A 281 15.36 7.67 35.36
N ASN A 282 14.68 8.02 36.42
CA ASN A 282 13.22 8.01 36.51
C ASN A 282 12.58 9.32 36.03
N THR A 283 13.39 10.31 35.65
CA THR A 283 12.89 11.56 35.10
C THR A 283 12.52 11.35 33.65
N ILE A 284 11.26 11.65 33.30
CA ILE A 284 10.79 11.58 31.92
C ILE A 284 11.47 12.71 31.14
N LYS A 285 12.12 12.34 30.04
CA LYS A 285 12.75 13.27 29.11
C LYS A 285 12.13 13.11 27.72
N TYR A 286 12.12 14.20 26.95
CA TYR A 286 11.70 14.09 25.56
C TYR A 286 12.87 13.72 24.65
N LEU A 287 12.57 12.88 23.64
CA LEU A 287 13.50 12.48 22.58
C LEU A 287 13.64 13.61 21.56
N PRO A 288 14.72 13.66 20.76
CA PRO A 288 14.85 14.58 19.65
C PRO A 288 13.63 14.57 18.74
N LYS A 289 13.27 15.75 18.20
CA LYS A 289 12.11 15.87 17.29
C LYS A 289 12.21 14.98 16.06
N GLN A 290 13.42 14.67 15.61
CA GLN A 290 13.72 13.78 14.49
C GLN A 290 13.87 12.32 14.99
N THR A 291 12.93 11.87 15.81
CA THR A 291 12.81 10.47 16.21
C THR A 291 11.69 9.82 15.43
N TYR A 292 12.00 8.69 14.79
CA TYR A 292 11.10 7.96 13.92
C TYR A 292 10.88 6.56 14.46
N TYR A 293 9.74 5.96 14.12
CA TYR A 293 9.49 4.54 14.38
C TYR A 293 9.23 3.79 13.08
N GLN A 294 9.56 2.51 13.09
CA GLN A 294 9.24 1.56 12.03
C GLN A 294 8.51 0.38 12.65
N ILE A 295 7.56 -0.19 11.91
CA ILE A 295 6.92 -1.43 12.32
C ILE A 295 7.09 -2.44 11.20
N LYS A 296 7.60 -3.62 11.55
CA LYS A 296 7.82 -4.75 10.64
C LYS A 296 7.00 -5.94 11.09
N ASP A 297 6.67 -6.81 10.14
CA ASP A 297 6.25 -8.16 10.46
C ASP A 297 7.46 -8.94 11.01
N PHE A 298 7.27 -9.60 12.15
CA PHE A 298 8.39 -10.27 12.82
C PHE A 298 8.91 -11.49 12.07
N ALA A 299 8.06 -12.21 11.36
CA ALA A 299 8.42 -13.45 10.70
C ALA A 299 9.01 -13.26 9.29
N SER A 300 8.49 -12.29 8.52
CA SER A 300 8.94 -12.01 7.16
C SER A 300 9.93 -10.85 7.04
N ASP A 301 10.10 -10.06 8.11
CA ASP A 301 10.85 -8.80 8.16
C ASP A 301 10.32 -7.72 7.20
N ASP A 302 9.10 -7.92 6.65
CA ASP A 302 8.45 -6.96 5.77
C ASP A 302 8.10 -5.67 6.51
N VAL A 303 8.45 -4.55 5.89
CA VAL A 303 8.19 -3.22 6.45
C VAL A 303 6.74 -2.81 6.23
N ILE A 304 5.97 -2.78 7.30
CA ILE A 304 4.58 -2.33 7.30
C ILE A 304 4.51 -0.80 7.38
N ILE A 305 5.15 -0.22 8.39
CA ILE A 305 5.32 1.23 8.54
C ILE A 305 6.81 1.54 8.41
N PRO A 306 7.25 2.25 7.36
CA PRO A 306 8.66 2.61 7.18
C PRO A 306 9.07 3.81 8.03
N PHE A 307 10.37 3.97 8.26
CA PHE A 307 10.92 5.25 8.70
C PHE A 307 10.67 6.32 7.63
N SER A 308 9.89 7.32 7.98
CA SER A 308 9.52 8.42 7.08
C SER A 308 9.10 9.66 7.88
N GLU A 309 8.86 10.76 7.19
CA GLU A 309 8.30 11.97 7.79
C GLU A 309 6.94 11.74 8.47
N TYR A 310 6.23 10.69 8.07
CA TYR A 310 4.91 10.32 8.61
C TYR A 310 4.98 9.32 9.77
N SER A 311 6.17 8.83 10.12
CA SER A 311 6.39 7.94 11.27
C SER A 311 7.21 8.60 12.38
N LYS A 312 7.08 9.91 12.54
CA LYS A 312 7.71 10.65 13.64
C LYS A 312 7.05 10.34 14.98
N VAL A 313 7.88 10.30 16.01
CA VAL A 313 7.42 10.18 17.40
C VAL A 313 6.88 11.52 17.85
N SER A 314 5.70 11.51 18.46
CA SER A 314 5.08 12.67 19.08
C SER A 314 5.50 12.82 20.53
N CYS A 315 5.36 14.03 21.07
CA CYS A 315 5.59 14.32 22.48
C CYS A 315 4.44 15.18 23.04
N ASP A 316 4.01 14.87 24.25
CA ASP A 316 3.12 15.69 25.06
C ASP A 316 3.72 15.95 26.46
N SER A 317 2.99 16.60 27.35
CA SER A 317 3.45 16.91 28.71
C SER A 317 3.78 15.68 29.56
N GLU A 318 3.34 14.49 29.16
CA GLU A 318 3.62 13.21 29.84
C GLU A 318 4.79 12.45 29.21
N GLY A 319 5.33 12.91 28.07
CA GLY A 319 6.45 12.29 27.37
C GLY A 319 6.17 11.90 25.93
N ASN A 320 7.06 11.10 25.38
CA ASN A 320 7.00 10.70 23.98
C ASN A 320 5.95 9.61 23.76
N TYR A 321 5.34 9.60 22.58
CA TYR A 321 4.36 8.57 22.23
C TYR A 321 4.22 8.37 20.73
N ILE A 322 3.71 7.20 20.36
CA ILE A 322 3.14 6.91 19.05
C ILE A 322 1.73 6.35 19.23
N LYS A 323 0.92 6.51 18.18
CA LYS A 323 -0.47 6.02 18.19
C LYS A 323 -0.76 5.29 16.88
N PRO A 324 -0.25 4.05 16.68
CA PRO A 324 -0.53 3.27 15.50
C PRO A 324 -2.02 2.92 15.42
N ASN A 325 -2.53 2.72 14.19
CA ASN A 325 -3.88 2.22 13.95
C ASN A 325 -3.80 0.81 13.41
N PHE A 326 -4.45 -0.09 14.08
CA PHE A 326 -4.50 -1.50 13.70
C PHE A 326 -5.73 -1.88 12.87
N SER A 327 -6.42 -0.89 12.29
CA SER A 327 -7.48 -1.17 11.30
C SER A 327 -6.87 -1.81 10.06
N ASN A 328 -7.48 -2.89 9.60
CA ASN A 328 -7.02 -3.65 8.42
C ASN A 328 -5.61 -4.26 8.56
N TRP A 329 -5.15 -4.53 9.80
CA TRP A 329 -3.95 -5.31 10.05
C TRP A 329 -4.30 -6.80 10.16
N GLU A 330 -3.36 -7.65 9.74
CA GLU A 330 -3.53 -9.09 9.77
C GLU A 330 -3.56 -9.63 11.21
N ALA A 331 -4.63 -10.34 11.55
CA ALA A 331 -4.74 -11.02 12.82
C ALA A 331 -3.90 -12.31 12.86
N GLY A 332 -3.39 -12.65 14.04
CA GLY A 332 -2.52 -13.81 14.24
C GLY A 332 -1.04 -13.54 14.01
N ARG A 333 -0.68 -12.35 13.49
CA ARG A 333 0.71 -11.95 13.21
C ARG A 333 1.35 -11.24 14.39
N VAL A 334 2.65 -11.42 14.50
CA VAL A 334 3.53 -10.71 15.45
C VAL A 334 4.28 -9.62 14.70
N TYR A 335 4.29 -8.45 15.28
CA TYR A 335 4.95 -7.27 14.72
C TYR A 335 6.06 -6.79 15.65
N LYS A 336 7.11 -6.21 15.08
CA LYS A 336 8.26 -5.66 15.78
C LYS A 336 8.34 -4.15 15.58
N ILE A 337 8.67 -3.41 16.63
CA ILE A 337 8.85 -1.95 16.60
C ILE A 337 10.32 -1.62 16.73
N GLU A 338 10.82 -0.81 15.83
CA GLU A 338 12.18 -0.26 15.83
C GLU A 338 12.12 1.26 15.86
N PHE A 339 13.16 1.90 16.40
CA PHE A 339 13.29 3.34 16.42
C PHE A 339 14.55 3.81 15.70
N LYS A 340 14.45 4.97 15.07
CA LYS A 340 15.56 5.72 14.47
C LYS A 340 15.57 7.11 15.07
N ILE A 341 16.72 7.53 15.59
CA ILE A 341 16.92 8.88 16.08
C ILE A 341 17.98 9.55 15.22
N ASP A 342 17.65 10.72 14.70
CA ASP A 342 18.59 11.61 14.03
C ASP A 342 18.81 12.83 14.93
N SER A 343 20.01 12.97 15.44
CA SER A 343 20.42 14.07 16.31
C SER A 343 21.68 14.73 15.77
N ASN A 344 21.54 15.94 15.27
CA ASN A 344 22.66 16.76 14.75
C ASN A 344 23.50 16.06 13.67
N GLY A 345 22.85 15.22 12.83
CA GLY A 345 23.50 14.49 11.75
C GLY A 345 24.06 13.13 12.16
N GLU A 346 23.95 12.76 13.42
CA GLU A 346 24.23 11.40 13.89
C GLU A 346 22.93 10.57 13.93
N ILE A 347 22.93 9.43 13.23
CA ILE A 347 21.77 8.56 13.11
C ILE A 347 22.03 7.29 13.94
N GLN A 348 21.09 7.00 14.84
CA GLN A 348 21.12 5.78 15.67
C GLN A 348 19.84 4.97 15.46
N TYR A 349 20.02 3.64 15.38
CA TYR A 349 18.91 2.68 15.26
C TYR A 349 18.80 1.85 16.53
N PHE A 350 17.58 1.65 17.01
CA PHE A 350 17.28 0.92 18.22
C PHE A 350 16.33 -0.23 17.90
N ASP A 351 16.87 -1.45 17.95
CA ASP A 351 16.12 -2.70 17.87
C ASP A 351 16.22 -3.38 19.25
N ASN A 352 15.19 -3.24 20.06
CA ASN A 352 15.12 -3.82 21.40
C ASN A 352 14.15 -5.00 21.47
N GLU A 353 13.88 -5.66 20.33
CA GLU A 353 12.93 -6.78 20.21
C GLU A 353 11.54 -6.48 20.79
N LEU A 354 11.07 -5.24 20.61
CA LEU A 354 9.77 -4.80 21.09
C LEU A 354 8.68 -5.38 20.20
N THR A 355 8.08 -6.48 20.62
CA THR A 355 7.08 -7.21 19.83
C THR A 355 5.70 -7.16 20.43
N PHE A 356 4.67 -7.26 19.57
CA PHE A 356 3.27 -7.41 19.94
C PHE A 356 2.52 -8.21 18.88
N LYS A 357 1.43 -8.85 19.28
CA LYS A 357 0.58 -9.65 18.38
C LYS A 357 -0.74 -8.94 18.13
N ILE A 358 -1.22 -9.02 16.90
CA ILE A 358 -2.59 -8.60 16.55
C ILE A 358 -3.50 -9.82 16.61
N VAL A 359 -4.65 -9.70 17.29
CA VAL A 359 -5.64 -10.77 17.45
C VAL A 359 -7.00 -10.33 16.91
N LYS A 360 -7.81 -11.31 16.50
CA LYS A 360 -9.22 -11.06 16.15
C LYS A 360 -10.00 -10.68 17.42
N ASP A 361 -11.14 -10.03 17.22
CA ASP A 361 -12.09 -9.76 18.30
C ASP A 361 -12.65 -11.06 18.89
#